data_ae37fa7cc7b500f844ff94d01e231925
#
_entry.id   ae37fa7cc7b500f844ff94d01e231925
#
_cell.length_a   1.000
_cell.length_b   1.000
_cell.length_c   1.000
_cell.angle_alpha   90.00
_cell.angle_beta   90.00
_cell.angle_gamma   90.00
#
_symmetry.space_group_name_H-M   'P 1'
#
loop_
_entity.id
_entity.type
_entity.pdbx_description
1 polymer ?
#
loop_
_entity_poly.entity_id
_entity_poly.type
_entity_poly.pdbx_seq_one_letter_code
_entity_poly.pdbx_strand_id
1 'polypeptide(L)'
;MKRNVFIVIPLVLAMLFTAVFVFAAGEKEEGEEVLEIVMVAKHEGISWFDDMRVGVEEFGKAYGVNAYQIAPEGGDPAKQVQMTEDLIAKGVDAIVVVPNDPLSMVPVLKKAKEAGIVTVSHEAQQLEGIVDWDMEAFVNEDFGRLMFSALAEAMNYEGEYSGCVGALTMETHMQWWNAGVELQKQKWPKMKLVTDGPLEDKNDEKLAYDKVVELLKTYPNLKGIYGCTVATCAMSALALEDKGVSNVKVAGLGLPSVNGPYLKSGYLYRAHCWRPADAGYVSALIAYKVLMGEEIKEGVNLDKKGYESCSVKGGIIFGNAPLVLSKDNVDDYAF
;
A
#
# COMPACT_ATOMS: atom_id res chain seq x y z
N MET A 1 -9.80 5.14 -101.71
CA MET A 1 -10.03 6.51 -101.22
C MET A 1 -10.69 6.47 -99.84
N LYS A 2 -9.90 6.75 -98.84
CA LYS A 2 -10.00 7.73 -97.77
C LYS A 2 -11.31 7.74 -96.95
N ARG A 3 -11.09 7.50 -95.63
CA ARG A 3 -11.70 8.18 -94.43
C ARG A 3 -13.01 7.56 -93.97
N ASN A 4 -13.23 7.23 -92.69
CA ASN A 4 -12.77 7.79 -91.43
C ASN A 4 -12.93 6.75 -90.33
N VAL A 5 -11.84 6.43 -89.67
CA VAL A 5 -11.80 5.93 -88.31
C VAL A 5 -11.64 7.18 -87.45
N PHE A 6 -12.58 7.46 -86.55
CA PHE A 6 -12.31 8.19 -85.32
C PHE A 6 -13.62 8.32 -84.52
N ILE A 7 -13.53 8.15 -83.24
CA ILE A 7 -14.46 8.47 -82.15
C ILE A 7 -15.35 7.32 -81.67
N VAL A 8 -14.77 6.38 -80.92
CA VAL A 8 -15.53 5.58 -79.91
C VAL A 8 -14.63 5.20 -78.71
N ILE A 9 -13.56 5.90 -78.36
CA ILE A 9 -12.69 5.51 -77.23
C ILE A 9 -12.58 6.48 -76.04
N PRO A 10 -13.38 7.50 -75.81
CA PRO A 10 -13.30 8.18 -74.51
C PRO A 10 -14.50 7.97 -73.57
N LEU A 11 -15.50 7.12 -73.89
CA LEU A 11 -16.66 6.98 -73.01
C LEU A 11 -16.62 5.79 -72.03
N VAL A 12 -15.63 4.91 -72.12
CA VAL A 12 -15.49 3.73 -71.19
C VAL A 12 -14.51 3.99 -70.07
N LEU A 13 -13.70 5.06 -70.12
CA LEU A 13 -12.74 5.38 -69.08
C LEU A 13 -13.30 6.30 -67.97
N ALA A 14 -14.50 6.85 -68.15
CA ALA A 14 -15.15 7.74 -67.18
C ALA A 14 -16.06 7.02 -66.17
N MET A 15 -16.37 5.72 -66.40
CA MET A 15 -17.22 4.94 -65.49
C MET A 15 -16.47 4.03 -64.51
N LEU A 16 -15.13 3.99 -64.60
CA LEU A 16 -14.30 3.18 -63.68
C LEU A 16 -13.66 4.03 -62.53
N PHE A 17 -13.92 5.33 -62.48
CA PHE A 17 -13.38 6.22 -61.46
C PHE A 17 -14.40 6.64 -60.37
N THR A 18 -15.65 6.22 -60.47
CA THR A 18 -16.70 6.56 -59.50
C THR A 18 -17.06 5.42 -58.55
N ALA A 19 -16.36 4.27 -58.62
CA ALA A 19 -16.62 3.12 -57.73
C ALA A 19 -15.58 2.94 -56.62
N VAL A 20 -14.64 3.87 -56.42
CA VAL A 20 -13.59 3.76 -55.39
C VAL A 20 -13.79 4.74 -54.21
N PHE A 21 -14.85 5.53 -54.21
CA PHE A 21 -15.08 6.55 -53.16
C PHE A 21 -16.24 6.26 -52.21
N VAL A 22 -16.68 5.03 -52.05
CA VAL A 22 -17.79 4.67 -51.12
C VAL A 22 -17.34 3.64 -50.07
N PHE A 23 -16.07 3.28 -49.99
CA PHE A 23 -15.57 2.35 -48.93
C PHE A 23 -14.54 2.97 -47.99
N ALA A 24 -14.53 4.30 -47.85
CA ALA A 24 -13.66 4.99 -46.86
C ALA A 24 -14.50 5.88 -45.94
N ALA A 25 -15.60 5.33 -45.41
CA ALA A 25 -16.36 6.00 -44.34
C ALA A 25 -16.84 4.93 -43.35
N GLY A 26 -15.92 4.39 -42.61
CA GLY A 26 -16.19 3.38 -41.59
C GLY A 26 -14.93 2.90 -40.89
N GLU A 27 -13.85 3.70 -40.85
CA GLU A 27 -12.91 3.56 -39.73
C GLU A 27 -13.66 4.07 -38.50
N LYS A 28 -14.19 3.12 -37.71
CA LYS A 28 -14.36 3.38 -36.29
C LYS A 28 -13.01 3.93 -35.85
N GLU A 29 -12.97 5.15 -35.30
CA GLU A 29 -11.97 5.51 -34.35
C GLU A 29 -12.03 4.37 -33.32
N GLU A 30 -11.03 3.46 -33.30
CA GLU A 30 -10.73 2.65 -32.16
C GLU A 30 -10.44 3.68 -31.08
N GLY A 31 -11.42 3.91 -30.20
CA GLY A 31 -11.19 4.70 -29.01
C GLY A 31 -9.99 4.07 -28.33
N GLU A 32 -8.95 4.84 -28.06
CA GLU A 32 -7.79 4.37 -27.32
C GLU A 32 -8.32 3.57 -26.11
N GLU A 33 -8.01 2.29 -26.04
CA GLU A 33 -8.44 1.43 -24.96
C GLU A 33 -7.80 2.00 -23.69
N VAL A 34 -8.64 2.56 -22.81
CA VAL A 34 -8.16 3.20 -21.58
C VAL A 34 -7.60 2.12 -20.67
N LEU A 35 -6.31 2.20 -20.36
CA LEU A 35 -5.65 1.24 -19.48
C LEU A 35 -6.40 1.11 -18.14
N GLU A 36 -6.53 -0.12 -17.66
CA GLU A 36 -7.18 -0.44 -16.40
C GLU A 36 -6.16 -0.97 -15.39
N ILE A 37 -5.91 -0.19 -14.33
CA ILE A 37 -4.96 -0.52 -13.24
C ILE A 37 -5.76 -0.67 -11.94
N VAL A 38 -5.76 -1.85 -11.34
CA VAL A 38 -6.59 -2.13 -10.17
C VAL A 38 -5.73 -2.46 -8.96
N MET A 39 -5.96 -1.75 -7.85
CA MET A 39 -5.34 -2.06 -6.57
C MET A 39 -6.27 -2.97 -5.76
N VAL A 40 -5.73 -4.08 -5.26
CA VAL A 40 -6.39 -4.99 -4.31
C VAL A 40 -5.77 -4.78 -2.95
N ALA A 41 -6.39 -3.93 -2.13
CA ALA A 41 -5.91 -3.57 -0.79
C ALA A 41 -6.25 -4.63 0.27
N LYS A 42 -5.69 -4.51 1.48
CA LYS A 42 -5.86 -5.50 2.56
C LYS A 42 -7.29 -5.58 3.10
N HIS A 43 -7.95 -4.42 3.26
CA HIS A 43 -9.18 -4.35 4.04
C HIS A 43 -10.04 -3.18 3.59
N GLU A 44 -11.36 -3.42 3.43
CA GLU A 44 -12.33 -2.36 3.16
C GLU A 44 -12.77 -1.67 4.47
N GLY A 45 -13.00 -0.33 4.42
CA GLY A 45 -13.54 0.44 5.53
C GLY A 45 -12.55 0.75 6.67
N ILE A 46 -11.25 0.64 6.41
CA ILE A 46 -10.20 1.12 7.32
C ILE A 46 -9.65 2.44 6.77
N SER A 47 -9.56 3.47 7.60
CA SER A 47 -9.09 4.83 7.23
C SER A 47 -7.78 4.82 6.45
N TRP A 48 -6.86 3.89 6.74
CA TRP A 48 -5.62 3.70 5.99
C TRP A 48 -5.86 3.43 4.50
N PHE A 49 -6.75 2.47 4.20
CA PHE A 49 -7.03 2.07 2.82
C PHE A 49 -8.03 3.00 2.14
N ASP A 50 -8.83 3.76 2.91
CA ASP A 50 -9.66 4.84 2.35
C ASP A 50 -8.78 5.99 1.83
N ASP A 51 -7.73 6.39 2.56
CA ASP A 51 -6.74 7.38 2.06
C ASP A 51 -5.93 6.81 0.88
N MET A 52 -5.54 5.53 0.92
CA MET A 52 -4.82 4.87 -0.19
C MET A 52 -5.63 4.90 -1.49
N ARG A 53 -6.95 4.67 -1.41
CA ARG A 53 -7.89 4.78 -2.53
C ARG A 53 -7.84 6.15 -3.19
N VAL A 54 -7.78 7.23 -2.38
CA VAL A 54 -7.66 8.60 -2.88
C VAL A 54 -6.44 8.73 -3.78
N GLY A 55 -5.29 8.19 -3.38
CA GLY A 55 -4.06 8.24 -4.18
C GLY A 55 -4.14 7.48 -5.50
N VAL A 56 -4.77 6.30 -5.49
CA VAL A 56 -5.00 5.52 -6.72
C VAL A 56 -5.89 6.29 -7.70
N GLU A 57 -6.97 6.92 -7.22
CA GLU A 57 -7.86 7.74 -8.03
C GLU A 57 -7.21 9.04 -8.53
N GLU A 58 -6.36 9.68 -7.69
CA GLU A 58 -5.55 10.84 -8.09
C GLU A 58 -4.63 10.46 -9.25
N PHE A 59 -3.95 9.31 -9.15
CA PHE A 59 -3.12 8.78 -10.22
C PHE A 59 -3.92 8.58 -11.51
N GLY A 60 -5.07 7.90 -11.43
CA GLY A 60 -5.93 7.66 -12.59
C GLY A 60 -6.32 8.96 -13.33
N LYS A 61 -6.68 10.00 -12.56
CA LYS A 61 -7.00 11.33 -13.12
C LYS A 61 -5.78 12.01 -13.74
N ALA A 62 -4.60 11.89 -13.11
CA ALA A 62 -3.39 12.54 -13.59
C ALA A 62 -2.86 11.94 -14.90
N TYR A 63 -3.01 10.63 -15.08
CA TYR A 63 -2.49 9.90 -16.24
C TYR A 63 -3.55 9.50 -17.26
N GLY A 64 -4.83 9.82 -17.01
CA GLY A 64 -5.93 9.53 -17.96
C GLY A 64 -6.23 8.02 -18.08
N VAL A 65 -5.98 7.24 -17.00
CA VAL A 65 -6.22 5.79 -16.94
C VAL A 65 -7.35 5.46 -15.97
N ASN A 66 -8.00 4.33 -16.16
CA ASN A 66 -9.00 3.81 -15.23
C ASN A 66 -8.28 3.13 -14.06
N ALA A 67 -7.94 3.89 -13.02
CA ALA A 67 -7.31 3.36 -11.80
C ALA A 67 -8.28 3.42 -10.62
N TYR A 68 -8.45 2.30 -9.92
CA TYR A 68 -9.33 2.20 -8.75
C TYR A 68 -8.84 1.13 -7.77
N GLN A 69 -9.38 1.17 -6.56
CA GLN A 69 -9.08 0.23 -5.50
C GLN A 69 -10.31 -0.60 -5.12
N ILE A 70 -10.07 -1.90 -4.89
CA ILE A 70 -11.00 -2.83 -4.25
C ILE A 70 -10.33 -3.47 -3.04
N ALA A 71 -11.11 -3.97 -2.09
CA ALA A 71 -10.57 -4.68 -0.93
C ALA A 71 -11.62 -5.64 -0.34
N PRO A 72 -11.18 -6.74 0.32
CA PRO A 72 -12.11 -7.63 1.00
C PRO A 72 -12.62 -7.02 2.30
N GLU A 73 -13.87 -7.23 2.63
CA GLU A 73 -14.39 -7.00 3.97
C GLU A 73 -13.71 -7.95 4.98
N GLY A 74 -13.32 -7.42 6.14
CA GLY A 74 -12.75 -8.20 7.23
C GLY A 74 -11.29 -8.66 7.00
N GLY A 75 -10.59 -8.16 5.96
CA GLY A 75 -9.18 -8.50 5.72
C GLY A 75 -8.94 -9.98 5.42
N ASP A 76 -9.86 -10.65 4.71
CA ASP A 76 -9.83 -12.08 4.40
C ASP A 76 -8.86 -12.39 3.24
N PRO A 77 -7.75 -13.13 3.47
CA PRO A 77 -6.79 -13.48 2.40
C PRO A 77 -7.41 -14.30 1.26
N ALA A 78 -8.36 -15.20 1.57
CA ALA A 78 -8.98 -16.03 0.53
C ALA A 78 -9.88 -15.20 -0.39
N LYS A 79 -10.60 -14.22 0.16
CA LYS A 79 -11.37 -13.25 -0.64
C LYS A 79 -10.44 -12.38 -1.50
N GLN A 80 -9.27 -12.00 -0.97
CA GLN A 80 -8.29 -11.21 -1.71
C GLN A 80 -7.76 -11.98 -2.93
N VAL A 81 -7.47 -13.28 -2.77
CA VAL A 81 -7.13 -14.18 -3.88
C VAL A 81 -8.26 -14.24 -4.90
N GLN A 82 -9.51 -14.44 -4.46
CA GLN A 82 -10.67 -14.51 -5.38
C GLN A 82 -10.87 -13.23 -6.17
N MET A 83 -10.78 -12.07 -5.52
CA MET A 83 -10.86 -10.76 -6.20
C MET A 83 -9.79 -10.62 -7.28
N THR A 84 -8.57 -11.10 -7.01
CA THR A 84 -7.48 -11.08 -7.98
C THR A 84 -7.76 -12.04 -9.16
N GLU A 85 -8.33 -13.22 -8.92
CA GLU A 85 -8.77 -14.14 -9.99
C GLU A 85 -9.86 -13.51 -10.86
N ASP A 86 -10.80 -12.78 -10.28
CA ASP A 86 -11.86 -12.08 -11.00
C ASP A 86 -11.28 -10.97 -11.91
N LEU A 87 -10.24 -10.24 -11.45
CA LEU A 87 -9.53 -9.25 -12.26
C LEU A 87 -8.78 -9.89 -13.44
N ILE A 88 -8.15 -11.06 -13.22
CA ILE A 88 -7.50 -11.81 -14.30
C ILE A 88 -8.54 -12.23 -15.34
N ALA A 89 -9.68 -12.74 -14.90
CA ALA A 89 -10.77 -13.13 -15.79
C ALA A 89 -11.37 -11.94 -16.55
N LYS A 90 -11.36 -10.76 -15.95
CA LYS A 90 -11.77 -9.50 -16.57
C LYS A 90 -10.79 -9.03 -17.64
N GLY A 91 -9.51 -9.36 -17.51
CA GLY A 91 -8.45 -8.95 -18.44
C GLY A 91 -7.99 -7.51 -18.22
N VAL A 92 -7.79 -7.10 -16.96
CA VAL A 92 -7.20 -5.78 -16.63
C VAL A 92 -5.73 -5.72 -17.05
N ASP A 93 -5.19 -4.51 -17.27
CA ASP A 93 -3.80 -4.34 -17.72
C ASP A 93 -2.79 -4.53 -16.60
N ALA A 94 -3.13 -4.08 -15.39
CA ALA A 94 -2.27 -4.25 -14.23
C ALA A 94 -3.05 -4.49 -12.94
N ILE A 95 -2.44 -5.28 -12.05
CA ILE A 95 -2.92 -5.55 -10.70
C ILE A 95 -1.85 -5.11 -9.71
N VAL A 96 -2.22 -4.21 -8.80
CA VAL A 96 -1.41 -3.83 -7.64
C VAL A 96 -1.99 -4.52 -6.41
N VAL A 97 -1.17 -5.19 -5.59
CA VAL A 97 -1.67 -5.87 -4.39
C VAL A 97 -1.01 -5.34 -3.13
N VAL A 98 -1.81 -5.18 -2.08
CA VAL A 98 -1.32 -4.99 -0.70
C VAL A 98 -1.82 -6.19 0.10
N PRO A 99 -1.04 -7.28 0.19
CA PRO A 99 -1.58 -8.57 0.64
C PRO A 99 -1.73 -8.67 2.16
N ASN A 100 -2.78 -9.34 2.62
CA ASN A 100 -2.90 -9.77 4.01
C ASN A 100 -1.95 -10.93 4.34
N ASP A 101 -1.77 -11.83 3.37
CA ASP A 101 -0.86 -12.96 3.41
C ASP A 101 -0.17 -13.07 2.04
N PRO A 102 1.09 -12.60 1.91
CA PRO A 102 1.81 -12.62 0.64
C PRO A 102 1.92 -14.02 0.03
N LEU A 103 2.12 -15.06 0.85
CA LEU A 103 2.32 -16.41 0.34
C LEU A 103 1.05 -16.99 -0.27
N SER A 104 -0.11 -16.64 0.23
CA SER A 104 -1.39 -17.06 -0.36
C SER A 104 -1.64 -16.46 -1.74
N MET A 105 -1.02 -15.31 -2.04
CA MET A 105 -1.16 -14.62 -3.32
C MET A 105 -0.26 -15.21 -4.43
N VAL A 106 0.80 -15.97 -4.09
CA VAL A 106 1.78 -16.46 -5.08
C VAL A 106 1.14 -17.21 -6.26
N PRO A 107 0.19 -18.17 -6.07
CA PRO A 107 -0.40 -18.89 -7.21
C PRO A 107 -1.18 -17.97 -8.15
N VAL A 108 -1.98 -17.05 -7.61
CA VAL A 108 -2.83 -16.18 -8.44
C VAL A 108 -2.00 -15.11 -9.15
N LEU A 109 -0.94 -14.57 -8.52
CA LEU A 109 -0.04 -13.61 -9.17
C LEU A 109 0.77 -14.25 -10.32
N LYS A 110 1.16 -15.50 -10.18
CA LYS A 110 1.75 -16.26 -11.30
C LYS A 110 0.78 -16.39 -12.48
N LYS A 111 -0.49 -16.70 -12.20
CA LYS A 111 -1.54 -16.74 -13.25
C LYS A 111 -1.71 -15.37 -13.92
N ALA A 112 -1.68 -14.26 -13.16
CA ALA A 112 -1.75 -12.92 -13.70
C ALA A 112 -0.61 -12.64 -14.69
N LYS A 113 0.64 -12.96 -14.30
CA LYS A 113 1.80 -12.82 -15.20
C LYS A 113 1.72 -13.72 -16.45
N GLU A 114 1.25 -14.96 -16.31
CA GLU A 114 1.02 -15.87 -17.44
C GLU A 114 -0.06 -15.32 -18.40
N ALA A 115 -1.01 -14.55 -17.89
CA ALA A 115 -2.01 -13.84 -18.70
C ALA A 115 -1.49 -12.53 -19.31
N GLY A 116 -0.24 -12.13 -19.03
CA GLY A 116 0.36 -10.89 -19.53
C GLY A 116 -0.02 -9.65 -18.74
N ILE A 117 -0.62 -9.80 -17.55
CA ILE A 117 -1.01 -8.70 -16.67
C ILE A 117 0.20 -8.26 -15.85
N VAL A 118 0.49 -6.96 -15.83
CA VAL A 118 1.53 -6.38 -14.98
C VAL A 118 1.14 -6.51 -13.51
N THR A 119 2.09 -6.93 -12.67
CA THR A 119 1.86 -7.15 -11.25
C THR A 119 2.82 -6.32 -10.40
N VAL A 120 2.26 -5.55 -9.46
CA VAL A 120 3.03 -4.79 -8.47
C VAL A 120 2.53 -5.15 -7.08
N SER A 121 3.42 -5.23 -6.09
CA SER A 121 3.03 -5.35 -4.68
C SER A 121 3.45 -4.13 -3.88
N HIS A 122 2.80 -3.91 -2.76
CA HIS A 122 3.19 -2.97 -1.73
C HIS A 122 3.15 -3.66 -0.37
N GLU A 123 4.15 -3.42 0.46
CA GLU A 123 4.32 -4.10 1.76
C GLU A 123 4.43 -5.63 1.65
N ALA A 124 5.15 -6.14 0.65
CA ALA A 124 5.22 -7.57 0.41
C ALA A 124 6.53 -8.03 -0.25
N GLN A 125 7.66 -7.76 0.38
CA GLN A 125 9.00 -8.14 -0.11
C GLN A 125 9.14 -9.63 -0.41
N GLN A 126 8.36 -10.50 0.27
CA GLN A 126 8.32 -11.95 0.00
C GLN A 126 7.82 -12.30 -1.41
N LEU A 127 7.21 -11.34 -2.10
CA LEU A 127 6.76 -11.50 -3.49
C LEU A 127 7.84 -11.11 -4.52
N GLU A 128 9.06 -10.76 -4.07
CA GLU A 128 10.19 -10.52 -4.99
C GLU A 128 10.38 -11.70 -5.94
N GLY A 129 10.48 -11.41 -7.25
CA GLY A 129 10.57 -12.42 -8.30
C GLY A 129 9.25 -13.12 -8.68
N ILE A 130 8.16 -12.90 -7.92
CA ILE A 130 6.81 -13.32 -8.27
C ILE A 130 6.09 -12.20 -9.01
N VAL A 131 6.08 -10.99 -8.44
CA VAL A 131 5.58 -9.76 -9.09
C VAL A 131 6.65 -9.14 -9.99
N ASP A 132 6.27 -8.16 -10.80
CA ASP A 132 7.22 -7.40 -11.59
C ASP A 132 8.03 -6.46 -10.69
N TRP A 133 7.37 -5.79 -9.75
CA TRP A 133 7.99 -4.92 -8.75
C TRP A 133 7.25 -4.99 -7.41
N ASP A 134 8.02 -4.90 -6.33
CA ASP A 134 7.49 -4.59 -5.00
C ASP A 134 7.87 -3.15 -4.64
N MET A 135 6.94 -2.39 -4.03
CA MET A 135 7.15 -1.01 -3.61
C MET A 135 7.06 -0.89 -2.10
N GLU A 136 8.12 -0.40 -1.50
CA GLU A 136 8.21 -0.13 -0.07
C GLU A 136 8.35 1.38 0.19
N ALA A 137 7.59 1.89 1.15
CA ALA A 137 7.66 3.31 1.50
C ALA A 137 9.02 3.72 2.10
N PHE A 138 9.74 2.75 2.62
CA PHE A 138 11.07 2.86 3.25
C PHE A 138 11.65 1.45 3.49
N VAL A 139 12.86 1.37 4.02
CA VAL A 139 13.41 0.10 4.55
C VAL A 139 12.68 -0.26 5.85
N ASN A 140 11.96 -1.38 5.85
CA ASN A 140 11.05 -1.77 6.91
C ASN A 140 11.74 -1.95 8.27
N GLU A 141 12.92 -2.54 8.29
CA GLU A 141 13.68 -2.71 9.54
C GLU A 141 14.06 -1.36 10.16
N ASP A 142 14.41 -0.36 9.34
CA ASP A 142 14.75 0.97 9.84
C ASP A 142 13.51 1.68 10.38
N PHE A 143 12.36 1.51 9.75
CA PHE A 143 11.10 2.03 10.26
C PHE A 143 10.68 1.37 11.58
N GLY A 144 10.81 0.06 11.69
CA GLY A 144 10.58 -0.68 12.95
C GLY A 144 11.50 -0.20 14.09
N ARG A 145 12.80 0.01 13.80
CA ARG A 145 13.76 0.60 14.75
C ARG A 145 13.37 2.02 15.14
N LEU A 146 12.91 2.83 14.19
CA LEU A 146 12.45 4.21 14.44
C LEU A 146 11.24 4.22 15.38
N MET A 147 10.20 3.46 15.08
CA MET A 147 9.00 3.35 15.93
C MET A 147 9.32 2.86 17.33
N PHE A 148 10.12 1.79 17.45
CA PHE A 148 10.47 1.23 18.75
C PHE A 148 11.36 2.17 19.58
N SER A 149 12.25 2.93 18.93
CA SER A 149 13.07 3.93 19.61
C SER A 149 12.24 5.00 20.30
N ALA A 150 11.11 5.39 19.71
CA ALA A 150 10.18 6.31 20.35
C ALA A 150 9.52 5.72 21.59
N LEU A 151 9.15 4.42 21.57
CA LEU A 151 8.66 3.75 22.76
C LEU A 151 9.73 3.67 23.85
N ALA A 152 10.96 3.30 23.47
CA ALA A 152 12.07 3.20 24.42
C ALA A 152 12.39 4.54 25.09
N GLU A 153 12.38 5.62 24.31
CA GLU A 153 12.52 7.00 24.82
C GLU A 153 11.41 7.33 25.82
N ALA A 154 10.14 7.04 25.48
CA ALA A 154 9.00 7.29 26.35
C ALA A 154 9.06 6.51 27.66
N MET A 155 9.65 5.31 27.65
CA MET A 155 9.85 4.43 28.81
C MET A 155 11.11 4.75 29.62
N ASN A 156 11.90 5.77 29.24
CA ASN A 156 13.23 6.02 29.79
C ASN A 156 14.16 4.79 29.70
N TYR A 157 14.02 4.01 28.62
CA TYR A 157 14.86 2.85 28.27
C TYR A 157 14.84 1.70 29.28
N GLU A 158 13.77 1.56 30.09
CA GLU A 158 13.61 0.48 31.06
C GLU A 158 12.15 0.12 31.34
N GLY A 159 11.93 -1.10 31.87
CA GLY A 159 10.62 -1.59 32.29
C GLY A 159 10.01 -2.61 31.33
N GLU A 160 8.83 -3.09 31.70
CA GLU A 160 8.10 -4.13 30.99
C GLU A 160 7.31 -3.54 29.81
N TYR A 161 7.34 -4.21 28.65
CA TYR A 161 6.55 -3.83 27.50
C TYR A 161 5.95 -5.06 26.79
N SER A 162 4.91 -4.81 26.02
CA SER A 162 4.32 -5.74 25.06
C SER A 162 3.77 -4.95 23.88
N GLY A 163 3.00 -5.59 23.00
CA GLY A 163 2.34 -4.87 21.89
C GLY A 163 1.66 -5.80 20.91
N CYS A 164 1.14 -5.20 19.82
CA CYS A 164 0.37 -5.93 18.83
C CYS A 164 0.86 -5.67 17.41
N VAL A 165 0.58 -6.67 16.56
CA VAL A 165 0.63 -6.63 15.10
C VAL A 165 -0.76 -6.94 14.55
N GLY A 166 -1.02 -6.66 13.27
CA GLY A 166 -2.28 -7.04 12.66
C GLY A 166 -2.46 -8.56 12.60
N ALA A 167 -1.49 -9.25 12.04
CA ALA A 167 -1.39 -10.71 12.07
C ALA A 167 0.07 -11.15 11.97
N LEU A 168 0.37 -12.35 12.48
CA LEU A 168 1.71 -12.95 12.38
C LEU A 168 2.11 -13.29 10.93
N THR A 169 1.14 -13.37 10.03
CA THR A 169 1.34 -13.58 8.58
C THR A 169 1.62 -12.28 7.82
N MET A 170 1.36 -11.11 8.41
CA MET A 170 1.64 -9.80 7.80
C MET A 170 3.14 -9.52 7.88
N GLU A 171 3.81 -9.69 6.75
CA GLU A 171 5.28 -9.61 6.66
C GLU A 171 5.82 -8.30 7.22
N THR A 172 5.31 -7.16 6.74
CA THR A 172 5.78 -5.83 7.10
C THR A 172 5.65 -5.55 8.60
N HIS A 173 4.50 -5.93 9.20
CA HIS A 173 4.29 -5.77 10.64
C HIS A 173 5.29 -6.61 11.45
N MET A 174 5.61 -7.82 10.99
CA MET A 174 6.60 -8.67 11.64
C MET A 174 8.03 -8.17 11.44
N GLN A 175 8.35 -7.57 10.29
CA GLN A 175 9.65 -6.92 10.07
C GLN A 175 9.83 -5.75 11.05
N TRP A 176 8.82 -4.87 11.21
CA TRP A 176 8.86 -3.77 12.17
C TRP A 176 8.99 -4.25 13.61
N TRP A 177 8.17 -5.22 14.00
CA TRP A 177 8.20 -5.80 15.33
C TRP A 177 9.57 -6.40 15.65
N ASN A 178 10.06 -7.27 14.79
CA ASN A 178 11.32 -7.99 15.00
C ASN A 178 12.51 -7.04 15.05
N ALA A 179 12.59 -6.06 14.13
CA ALA A 179 13.66 -5.06 14.11
C ALA A 179 13.66 -4.19 15.38
N GLY A 180 12.48 -3.82 15.87
CA GLY A 180 12.34 -3.06 17.12
C GLY A 180 12.77 -3.87 18.34
N VAL A 181 12.31 -5.11 18.46
CA VAL A 181 12.67 -6.02 19.58
C VAL A 181 14.16 -6.38 19.55
N GLU A 182 14.73 -6.57 18.36
CA GLU A 182 16.17 -6.83 18.26
C GLU A 182 17.00 -5.62 18.68
N LEU A 183 16.62 -4.42 18.25
CA LEU A 183 17.25 -3.18 18.69
C LEU A 183 17.19 -3.04 20.22
N GLN A 184 16.04 -3.36 20.83
CA GLN A 184 15.85 -3.34 22.27
C GLN A 184 16.85 -4.27 22.97
N LYS A 185 16.98 -5.53 22.50
CA LYS A 185 17.92 -6.50 23.09
C LYS A 185 19.37 -6.02 23.03
N GLN A 186 19.75 -5.35 21.94
CA GLN A 186 21.09 -4.83 21.72
C GLN A 186 21.40 -3.59 22.56
N LYS A 187 20.46 -2.63 22.61
CA LYS A 187 20.73 -1.30 23.17
C LYS A 187 20.14 -1.06 24.55
N TRP A 188 18.99 -1.69 24.87
CA TRP A 188 18.21 -1.37 26.08
C TRP A 188 17.86 -2.63 26.88
N PRO A 189 18.85 -3.31 27.48
CA PRO A 189 18.66 -4.59 28.15
C PRO A 189 17.81 -4.50 29.44
N LYS A 190 17.53 -3.28 29.92
CA LYS A 190 16.61 -3.07 31.06
C LYS A 190 15.14 -3.06 30.63
N MET A 191 14.85 -2.99 29.34
CA MET A 191 13.50 -3.19 28.82
C MET A 191 13.24 -4.68 28.66
N LYS A 192 12.03 -5.13 28.98
CA LYS A 192 11.66 -6.55 28.98
C LYS A 192 10.34 -6.77 28.28
N LEU A 193 10.37 -7.56 27.22
CA LEU A 193 9.15 -8.10 26.59
C LEU A 193 8.53 -9.12 27.55
N VAL A 194 7.24 -8.96 27.89
CA VAL A 194 6.55 -9.82 28.88
C VAL A 194 5.65 -10.89 28.25
N THR A 195 5.46 -10.84 26.94
CA THR A 195 4.74 -11.84 26.14
C THR A 195 5.72 -12.68 25.31
N ASP A 196 5.29 -13.84 24.82
CA ASP A 196 6.13 -14.71 23.97
C ASP A 196 6.40 -14.12 22.57
N GLY A 197 5.69 -13.05 22.21
CA GLY A 197 5.77 -12.33 20.94
C GLY A 197 4.69 -11.25 20.87
N PRO A 198 4.44 -10.66 19.69
CA PRO A 198 3.34 -9.74 19.53
C PRO A 198 1.98 -10.45 19.64
N LEU A 199 0.98 -9.73 20.12
CA LEU A 199 -0.40 -10.16 20.05
C LEU A 199 -0.99 -9.77 18.69
N GLU A 200 -2.05 -10.46 18.25
CA GLU A 200 -2.74 -10.13 16.99
C GLU A 200 -4.02 -9.34 17.28
N ASP A 201 -4.17 -8.16 16.66
CA ASP A 201 -5.37 -7.33 16.75
C ASP A 201 -6.22 -7.34 15.48
N LYS A 202 -5.74 -7.97 14.40
CA LYS A 202 -6.41 -8.08 13.09
C LYS A 202 -6.81 -6.74 12.47
N ASN A 203 -6.14 -5.65 12.85
CA ASN A 203 -6.52 -4.27 12.54
C ASN A 203 -7.95 -3.91 13.01
N ASP A 204 -8.47 -4.62 14.02
CA ASP A 204 -9.79 -4.43 14.60
C ASP A 204 -9.67 -3.64 15.92
N GLU A 205 -10.37 -2.51 15.98
CA GLU A 205 -10.29 -1.60 17.13
C GLU A 205 -10.80 -2.25 18.42
N LYS A 206 -11.89 -3.02 18.32
CA LYS A 206 -12.42 -3.70 19.51
C LYS A 206 -11.46 -4.74 20.04
N LEU A 207 -10.89 -5.53 19.15
CA LEU A 207 -9.91 -6.56 19.54
C LEU A 207 -8.64 -5.93 20.11
N ALA A 208 -8.15 -4.84 19.51
CA ALA A 208 -7.01 -4.08 20.02
C ALA A 208 -7.27 -3.56 21.44
N TYR A 209 -8.44 -2.94 21.69
CA TYR A 209 -8.83 -2.47 23.01
C TYR A 209 -8.88 -3.61 24.04
N ASP A 210 -9.55 -4.72 23.71
CA ASP A 210 -9.70 -5.87 24.60
C ASP A 210 -8.31 -6.47 24.95
N LYS A 211 -7.39 -6.58 23.98
CA LYS A 211 -6.01 -7.03 24.19
C LYS A 211 -5.23 -6.12 25.14
N VAL A 212 -5.37 -4.81 24.99
CA VAL A 212 -4.72 -3.84 25.88
C VAL A 212 -5.24 -3.93 27.29
N VAL A 213 -6.56 -4.03 27.47
CA VAL A 213 -7.18 -4.22 28.80
C VAL A 213 -6.69 -5.53 29.45
N GLU A 214 -6.57 -6.60 28.68
CA GLU A 214 -6.00 -7.88 29.14
C GLU A 214 -4.53 -7.73 29.57
N LEU A 215 -3.71 -7.03 28.77
CA LEU A 215 -2.29 -6.75 29.11
C LEU A 215 -2.16 -5.97 30.41
N LEU A 216 -2.94 -4.90 30.59
CA LEU A 216 -2.92 -4.09 31.82
C LEU A 216 -3.33 -4.88 33.06
N LYS A 217 -4.24 -5.83 32.92
CA LYS A 217 -4.67 -6.71 34.01
C LYS A 217 -3.63 -7.80 34.32
N THR A 218 -3.03 -8.38 33.29
CA THR A 218 -2.10 -9.52 33.42
C THR A 218 -0.71 -9.08 33.88
N TYR A 219 -0.27 -7.89 33.42
CA TYR A 219 1.06 -7.35 33.69
C TYR A 219 0.97 -5.99 34.40
N PRO A 220 0.77 -5.97 35.73
CA PRO A 220 0.57 -4.73 36.50
C PRO A 220 1.78 -3.79 36.49
N ASN A 221 2.96 -4.29 36.13
CA ASN A 221 4.18 -3.50 35.99
C ASN A 221 4.45 -3.04 34.55
N LEU A 222 3.51 -3.25 33.62
CA LEU A 222 3.65 -2.83 32.23
C LEU A 222 3.95 -1.33 32.17
N LYS A 223 4.94 -0.96 31.35
CA LYS A 223 5.37 0.42 31.14
C LYS A 223 5.23 0.89 29.70
N GLY A 224 5.13 -0.05 28.75
CA GLY A 224 5.06 0.29 27.35
C GLY A 224 4.20 -0.64 26.51
N ILE A 225 3.57 -0.06 25.47
CA ILE A 225 2.83 -0.79 24.44
C ILE A 225 3.37 -0.34 23.08
N TYR A 226 3.90 -1.32 22.32
CA TYR A 226 4.38 -1.13 20.96
C TYR A 226 3.30 -1.52 19.95
N GLY A 227 2.81 -0.56 19.17
CA GLY A 227 1.75 -0.80 18.20
C GLY A 227 2.28 -0.82 16.76
N CYS A 228 2.12 -1.96 16.07
CA CYS A 228 2.38 -2.06 14.63
C CYS A 228 1.10 -1.89 13.78
N THR A 229 -0.01 -1.45 14.39
CA THR A 229 -1.26 -1.10 13.70
C THR A 229 -1.77 0.24 14.20
N VAL A 230 -2.54 0.94 13.36
CA VAL A 230 -3.24 2.18 13.75
C VAL A 230 -4.19 1.89 14.90
N ALA A 231 -4.90 0.76 14.83
CA ALA A 231 -5.84 0.31 15.87
C ALA A 231 -5.17 0.10 17.22
N THR A 232 -4.01 -0.59 17.27
CA THR A 232 -3.28 -0.79 18.54
C THR A 232 -2.96 0.54 19.21
N CYS A 233 -2.39 1.50 18.48
CA CYS A 233 -1.98 2.77 19.08
C CYS A 233 -3.17 3.59 19.57
N ALA A 234 -4.24 3.70 18.78
CA ALA A 234 -5.46 4.43 19.16
C ALA A 234 -6.17 3.78 20.37
N MET A 235 -6.37 2.47 20.30
CA MET A 235 -7.10 1.72 21.33
C MET A 235 -6.30 1.52 22.61
N SER A 236 -4.97 1.49 22.51
CA SER A 236 -4.10 1.55 23.71
C SER A 236 -4.27 2.87 24.44
N ALA A 237 -4.23 3.97 23.71
CA ALA A 237 -4.41 5.30 24.29
C ALA A 237 -5.80 5.45 24.92
N LEU A 238 -6.86 5.01 24.22
CA LEU A 238 -8.24 5.00 24.75
C LEU A 238 -8.35 4.14 26.01
N ALA A 239 -7.83 2.93 26.02
CA ALA A 239 -7.89 2.04 27.19
C ALA A 239 -7.14 2.63 28.41
N LEU A 240 -6.00 3.29 28.18
CA LEU A 240 -5.26 3.98 29.25
C LEU A 240 -6.05 5.16 29.82
N GLU A 241 -6.71 5.96 28.95
CA GLU A 241 -7.56 7.06 29.34
C GLU A 241 -8.77 6.57 30.15
N ASP A 242 -9.52 5.58 29.64
CA ASP A 242 -10.70 4.98 30.31
C ASP A 242 -10.38 4.38 31.68
N LYS A 243 -9.18 3.83 31.84
CA LYS A 243 -8.74 3.22 33.12
C LYS A 243 -7.97 4.19 34.03
N GLY A 244 -7.72 5.43 33.59
CA GLY A 244 -6.95 6.42 34.33
C GLY A 244 -5.48 6.02 34.53
N VAL A 245 -4.91 5.25 33.60
CA VAL A 245 -3.53 4.76 33.65
C VAL A 245 -2.62 5.73 32.92
N SER A 246 -1.75 6.46 33.62
CA SER A 246 -0.85 7.46 33.03
C SER A 246 0.61 7.04 32.94
N ASN A 247 0.98 5.94 33.61
CA ASN A 247 2.36 5.45 33.71
C ASN A 247 2.76 4.43 32.63
N VAL A 248 1.85 4.05 31.75
CA VAL A 248 2.12 3.24 30.55
C VAL A 248 2.24 4.16 29.34
N LYS A 249 3.24 3.90 28.50
CA LYS A 249 3.53 4.69 27.30
C LYS A 249 3.16 3.91 26.05
N VAL A 250 2.68 4.62 25.03
CA VAL A 250 2.31 4.03 23.74
C VAL A 250 3.10 4.73 22.64
N ALA A 251 3.68 3.96 21.74
CA ALA A 251 4.23 4.45 20.48
C ALA A 251 4.12 3.38 19.39
N GLY A 252 4.07 3.78 18.14
CA GLY A 252 4.00 2.84 17.02
C GLY A 252 3.42 3.48 15.76
N LEU A 253 2.71 2.66 14.97
CA LEU A 253 2.04 3.08 13.74
C LEU A 253 0.79 3.90 14.05
N GLY A 254 0.54 4.97 13.30
CA GLY A 254 -0.69 5.75 13.48
C GLY A 254 -0.91 6.78 12.39
N LEU A 255 -2.18 7.06 12.11
CA LEU A 255 -2.61 8.12 11.19
C LEU A 255 -2.94 9.41 11.94
N PRO A 256 -2.70 10.58 11.35
CA PRO A 256 -3.06 11.87 11.94
C PRO A 256 -4.55 11.95 12.30
N SER A 257 -5.44 11.54 11.39
CA SER A 257 -6.89 11.57 11.57
C SER A 257 -7.40 10.70 12.72
N VAL A 258 -6.77 9.53 12.94
CA VAL A 258 -7.19 8.56 13.96
C VAL A 258 -6.45 8.80 15.28
N ASN A 259 -5.15 9.01 15.24
CA ASN A 259 -4.29 9.04 16.42
C ASN A 259 -4.02 10.47 16.94
N GLY A 260 -4.39 11.51 16.18
CA GLY A 260 -4.16 12.91 16.54
C GLY A 260 -4.72 13.31 17.90
N PRO A 261 -5.97 12.99 18.26
CA PRO A 261 -6.51 13.28 19.59
C PRO A 261 -5.67 12.72 20.73
N TYR A 262 -5.15 11.49 20.57
CA TYR A 262 -4.34 10.81 21.59
C TYR A 262 -2.90 11.32 21.69
N LEU A 263 -2.33 11.82 20.58
CA LEU A 263 -1.07 12.56 20.61
C LEU A 263 -1.22 13.86 21.40
N LYS A 264 -2.31 14.59 21.18
CA LYS A 264 -2.60 15.85 21.88
C LYS A 264 -2.89 15.67 23.36
N SER A 265 -3.61 14.60 23.74
CA SER A 265 -3.89 14.27 25.14
C SER A 265 -2.66 13.70 25.87
N GLY A 266 -1.63 13.22 25.13
CA GLY A 266 -0.39 12.66 25.68
C GLY A 266 -0.48 11.17 26.08
N TYR A 267 -1.59 10.49 25.82
CA TYR A 267 -1.70 9.03 25.98
C TYR A 267 -0.94 8.27 24.90
N LEU A 268 -0.79 8.85 23.72
CA LEU A 268 0.11 8.37 22.68
C LEU A 268 1.34 9.28 22.61
N TYR A 269 2.53 8.72 22.80
CA TYR A 269 3.76 9.51 22.84
C TYR A 269 4.20 9.98 21.45
N ARG A 270 4.28 9.05 20.49
CA ARG A 270 4.55 9.31 19.07
C ARG A 270 3.82 8.31 18.20
N ALA A 271 3.37 8.76 17.06
CA ALA A 271 2.90 7.91 15.98
C ALA A 271 3.83 8.05 14.77
N HIS A 272 3.92 7.00 13.99
CA HIS A 272 4.73 6.95 12.79
C HIS A 272 3.87 6.44 11.65
N CYS A 273 4.05 7.00 10.47
CA CYS A 273 3.34 6.56 9.28
C CYS A 273 4.11 6.94 8.00
N TRP A 274 3.52 6.70 6.91
CA TRP A 274 3.70 7.36 5.63
C TRP A 274 2.31 7.72 5.12
N ARG A 275 2.20 8.55 4.12
CA ARG A 275 0.89 8.86 3.58
C ARG A 275 0.38 7.71 2.71
N PRO A 276 -0.73 7.05 3.06
CA PRO A 276 -1.25 5.91 2.28
C PRO A 276 -1.64 6.30 0.84
N ALA A 277 -2.18 7.51 0.65
CA ALA A 277 -2.50 8.00 -0.69
C ALA A 277 -1.27 8.11 -1.59
N ASP A 278 -0.12 8.57 -1.06
CA ASP A 278 1.11 8.63 -1.85
C ASP A 278 1.58 7.21 -2.22
N ALA A 279 1.48 6.24 -1.30
CA ALA A 279 1.80 4.84 -1.58
C ALA A 279 0.88 4.23 -2.66
N GLY A 280 -0.42 4.50 -2.60
CA GLY A 280 -1.38 4.09 -3.62
C GLY A 280 -1.03 4.65 -5.00
N TYR A 281 -0.76 5.96 -5.05
CA TYR A 281 -0.35 6.65 -6.27
C TYR A 281 0.92 6.07 -6.87
N VAL A 282 1.99 5.95 -6.09
CA VAL A 282 3.30 5.50 -6.61
C VAL A 282 3.27 4.04 -7.03
N SER A 283 2.49 3.18 -6.36
CA SER A 283 2.35 1.78 -6.76
C SER A 283 1.63 1.65 -8.12
N ALA A 284 0.58 2.46 -8.35
CA ALA A 284 -0.10 2.53 -9.63
C ALA A 284 0.81 3.14 -10.73
N LEU A 285 1.63 4.15 -10.38
CA LEU A 285 2.59 4.75 -11.30
C LEU A 285 3.68 3.75 -11.71
N ILE A 286 4.16 2.89 -10.80
CA ILE A 286 5.10 1.82 -11.11
C ILE A 286 4.48 0.87 -12.15
N ALA A 287 3.24 0.42 -11.92
CA ALA A 287 2.53 -0.45 -12.85
C ALA A 287 2.39 0.20 -14.23
N TYR A 288 2.02 1.48 -14.27
CA TYR A 288 1.92 2.26 -15.51
C TYR A 288 3.26 2.37 -16.24
N LYS A 289 4.36 2.66 -15.54
CA LYS A 289 5.71 2.72 -16.14
C LYS A 289 6.10 1.38 -16.78
N VAL A 290 5.78 0.26 -16.14
CA VAL A 290 6.01 -1.08 -16.70
C VAL A 290 5.18 -1.28 -17.96
N LEU A 291 3.89 -0.93 -17.96
CA LEU A 291 3.01 -1.00 -19.13
C LEU A 291 3.52 -0.16 -20.30
N MET A 292 4.10 1.02 -20.01
CA MET A 292 4.69 1.91 -21.03
C MET A 292 6.08 1.46 -21.47
N GLY A 293 6.63 0.36 -20.92
CA GLY A 293 7.98 -0.10 -21.24
C GLY A 293 9.09 0.81 -20.71
N GLU A 294 8.80 1.64 -19.71
CA GLU A 294 9.79 2.50 -19.07
C GLU A 294 10.71 1.69 -18.16
N GLU A 295 12.00 1.98 -18.21
CA GLU A 295 12.99 1.34 -17.35
C GLU A 295 12.92 1.89 -15.93
N ILE A 296 12.73 0.99 -14.94
CA ILE A 296 12.81 1.32 -13.52
C ILE A 296 14.21 0.98 -13.02
N LYS A 297 14.91 1.99 -12.50
CA LYS A 297 16.32 1.86 -12.04
C LYS A 297 16.59 2.75 -10.83
N GLU A 298 17.75 2.56 -10.23
CA GLU A 298 18.24 3.37 -9.10
C GLU A 298 18.02 4.87 -9.34
N GLY A 299 17.44 5.56 -8.36
CA GLY A 299 17.10 6.96 -8.43
C GLY A 299 15.78 7.28 -9.15
N VAL A 300 14.93 6.27 -9.44
CA VAL A 300 13.64 6.50 -10.08
C VAL A 300 12.80 7.51 -9.28
N ASN A 301 12.22 8.48 -10.00
CA ASN A 301 11.28 9.46 -9.44
C ASN A 301 9.84 8.97 -9.67
N LEU A 302 9.05 8.93 -8.60
CA LEU A 302 7.66 8.49 -8.59
C LEU A 302 6.68 9.62 -8.16
N ASP A 303 7.08 10.87 -8.38
CA ASP A 303 6.24 12.09 -8.34
C ASP A 303 5.61 12.44 -6.97
N LYS A 304 5.98 11.75 -5.91
CA LYS A 304 5.49 12.04 -4.54
C LYS A 304 6.65 12.30 -3.59
N LYS A 305 6.38 13.09 -2.54
CA LYS A 305 7.37 13.42 -1.51
C LYS A 305 7.86 12.17 -0.79
N GLY A 306 9.18 12.00 -0.75
CA GLY A 306 9.83 10.79 -0.23
C GLY A 306 9.99 9.68 -1.26
N TYR A 307 9.52 9.91 -2.51
CA TYR A 307 9.66 8.99 -3.63
C TYR A 307 10.31 9.64 -4.86
N GLU A 308 10.94 10.83 -4.68
CA GLU A 308 11.58 11.58 -5.77
C GLU A 308 12.88 10.94 -6.26
N SER A 309 13.48 10.06 -5.44
CA SER A 309 14.72 9.35 -5.76
C SER A 309 14.75 8.03 -5.00
N CYS A 310 14.00 7.05 -5.48
CA CYS A 310 13.90 5.75 -4.84
C CYS A 310 15.16 4.91 -5.08
N SER A 311 15.56 4.14 -4.07
CA SER A 311 16.57 3.11 -4.27
C SER A 311 15.91 1.84 -4.82
N VAL A 312 16.68 1.10 -5.65
CA VAL A 312 16.21 -0.12 -6.28
C VAL A 312 17.18 -1.25 -5.96
N LYS A 313 16.66 -2.32 -5.38
CA LYS A 313 17.44 -3.50 -5.03
C LYS A 313 16.67 -4.76 -5.44
N GLY A 314 17.21 -5.50 -6.42
CA GLY A 314 16.48 -6.63 -6.99
C GLY A 314 15.17 -6.16 -7.63
N GLY A 315 14.07 -6.82 -7.31
CA GLY A 315 12.71 -6.46 -7.73
C GLY A 315 11.97 -5.51 -6.76
N ILE A 316 12.68 -4.84 -5.84
CA ILE A 316 12.09 -4.00 -4.81
C ILE A 316 12.52 -2.54 -4.98
N ILE A 317 11.56 -1.63 -4.88
CA ILE A 317 11.74 -0.18 -4.93
C ILE A 317 11.50 0.37 -3.53
N PHE A 318 12.48 1.09 -2.98
CA PHE A 318 12.36 1.71 -1.66
C PHE A 318 12.28 3.22 -1.78
N GLY A 319 11.20 3.79 -1.25
CA GLY A 319 11.11 5.22 -0.97
C GLY A 319 11.89 5.62 0.28
N ASN A 320 11.75 6.87 0.67
CA ASN A 320 12.20 7.43 1.94
C ASN A 320 11.13 8.37 2.48
N ALA A 321 9.96 7.81 2.78
CA ALA A 321 8.74 8.54 3.10
C ALA A 321 8.24 8.38 4.57
N PRO A 322 9.07 8.08 5.59
CA PRO A 322 8.57 7.97 6.95
C PRO A 322 8.18 9.35 7.50
N LEU A 323 7.03 9.40 8.17
CA LEU A 323 6.55 10.55 8.93
C LEU A 323 6.59 10.22 10.42
N VAL A 324 7.04 11.18 11.22
CA VAL A 324 7.02 11.10 12.68
C VAL A 324 6.02 12.13 13.20
N LEU A 325 4.95 11.64 13.81
CA LEU A 325 3.87 12.45 14.34
C LEU A 325 4.01 12.63 15.86
N SER A 326 3.81 13.85 16.30
CA SER A 326 3.78 14.25 17.69
C SER A 326 2.62 15.21 17.94
N LYS A 327 2.39 15.58 19.19
CA LYS A 327 1.41 16.62 19.54
C LYS A 327 1.69 17.97 18.87
N ASP A 328 2.95 18.24 18.50
CA ASP A 328 3.41 19.54 18.01
C ASP A 328 3.24 19.68 16.49
N ASN A 329 3.08 18.57 15.75
CA ASN A 329 3.02 18.60 14.28
C ASN A 329 1.86 17.80 13.67
N VAL A 330 1.04 17.13 14.48
CA VAL A 330 -0.03 16.27 13.93
C VAL A 330 -1.09 17.06 13.16
N ASP A 331 -1.29 18.33 13.48
CA ASP A 331 -2.23 19.23 12.80
C ASP A 331 -1.71 19.71 11.42
N ASP A 332 -0.45 19.47 11.10
CA ASP A 332 0.11 19.78 9.77
C ASP A 332 -0.33 18.76 8.71
N TYR A 333 -0.99 17.68 9.13
CA TYR A 333 -1.40 16.56 8.27
C TYR A 333 -2.91 16.34 8.36
N ALA A 334 -3.58 16.25 7.21
CA ALA A 334 -5.04 16.14 7.09
C ALA A 334 -5.51 14.81 6.44
N PHE A 335 -4.88 13.69 6.80
CA PHE A 335 -5.23 12.36 6.28
C PHE A 335 -5.34 11.32 7.38
#